data_f2d39846af3e5c20b62c34a053e2ce73
#
_entry.id   f2d39846af3e5c20b62c34a053e2ce73
#
_cell.length_a   1.000
_cell.length_b   1.000
_cell.length_c   1.000
_cell.angle_alpha   90.00
_cell.angle_beta   90.00
_cell.angle_gamma   90.00
#
_symmetry.space_group_name_H-M   'P 1'
#
loop_
_entity.id
_entity.type
_entity.pdbx_description
1 polymer ?
#
loop_
_entity_poly.entity_id
_entity_poly.type
_entity_poly.pdbx_seq_one_letter_code
_entity_poly.pdbx_strand_id
1 'polypeptide(L)'
;MSLPQIVTPEYTLQLNSIKEPVRYRPYLVREEKIFLTAKESGDPKDIESSIRQVLKNCTFGEIDIDALPSFDMEYLFLQLRGKSVNNIVTVKYQCQNKVRTEDERTDENDTGRCGALNPISVPLDEIKVVVPDEHTNIIPINDDITIEFQYPTIAVMQQVLTGKKDTVAFTTEVLSRCIKSIVEKDGTVHEARDSTPEELREFIDTLSIQQIERVQAFFNTMPTVTYDTTFACSECGYTEPLRFEGLQDFFD
;
A
#
# COMPACT_ATOMS: atom_id res chain seq x y z
N MET A 1 -0.07 -15.42 44.39
CA MET A 1 -1.39 -15.05 43.79
C MET A 1 -1.13 -14.65 42.34
N SER A 2 -1.71 -15.34 41.36
CA SER A 2 -1.65 -14.94 39.95
C SER A 2 -2.73 -13.88 39.70
N LEU A 3 -2.35 -12.81 38.98
CA LEU A 3 -3.32 -11.82 38.53
C LEU A 3 -4.31 -12.45 37.53
N PRO A 4 -5.55 -11.95 37.45
CA PRO A 4 -6.51 -12.47 36.49
C PRO A 4 -6.04 -12.20 35.06
N GLN A 5 -6.26 -13.17 34.16
CA GLN A 5 -5.98 -13.01 32.74
C GLN A 5 -7.16 -12.33 32.06
N ILE A 6 -6.85 -11.31 31.24
CA ILE A 6 -7.85 -10.60 30.43
C ILE A 6 -7.95 -11.33 29.09
N VAL A 7 -9.16 -11.78 28.74
CA VAL A 7 -9.45 -12.37 27.43
C VAL A 7 -9.63 -11.25 26.42
N THR A 8 -8.89 -11.31 25.32
CA THR A 8 -9.01 -10.38 24.19
C THR A 8 -10.03 -10.93 23.18
N PRO A 9 -10.89 -10.07 22.60
CA PRO A 9 -11.74 -10.51 21.50
C PRO A 9 -10.90 -10.91 20.29
N GLU A 10 -11.42 -11.86 19.51
CA GLU A 10 -10.84 -12.28 18.24
C GLU A 10 -11.76 -11.90 17.09
N TYR A 11 -11.18 -11.55 15.96
CA TYR A 11 -11.87 -11.16 14.74
C TYR A 11 -11.31 -11.96 13.56
N THR A 12 -12.05 -11.97 12.46
CA THR A 12 -11.61 -12.55 11.20
C THR A 12 -11.65 -11.50 10.09
N LEU A 13 -10.70 -11.56 9.17
CA LEU A 13 -10.58 -10.68 8.04
C LEU A 13 -10.26 -11.48 6.77
N GLN A 14 -10.99 -11.23 5.69
CA GLN A 14 -10.67 -11.78 4.39
C GLN A 14 -9.66 -10.86 3.69
N LEU A 15 -8.48 -11.38 3.40
CA LEU A 15 -7.47 -10.72 2.57
C LEU A 15 -7.62 -11.20 1.12
N ASN A 16 -7.23 -10.36 0.14
CA ASN A 16 -7.40 -10.67 -1.27
C ASN A 16 -6.41 -11.74 -1.76
N SER A 17 -5.20 -11.78 -1.19
CA SER A 17 -4.17 -12.76 -1.56
C SER A 17 -4.27 -14.09 -0.85
N ILE A 18 -5.08 -14.21 0.20
CA ILE A 18 -5.23 -15.41 1.02
C ILE A 18 -6.66 -15.94 0.91
N LYS A 19 -6.80 -17.26 0.65
CA LYS A 19 -8.12 -17.89 0.49
C LYS A 19 -8.88 -18.04 1.80
N GLU A 20 -8.17 -18.38 2.87
CA GLU A 20 -8.76 -18.57 4.19
C GLU A 20 -8.83 -17.25 4.96
N PRO A 21 -9.91 -16.96 5.70
CA PRO A 21 -9.99 -15.79 6.55
C PRO A 21 -8.88 -15.78 7.62
N VAL A 22 -8.21 -14.66 7.76
CA VAL A 22 -7.14 -14.46 8.73
C VAL A 22 -7.76 -14.11 10.08
N ARG A 23 -7.39 -14.87 11.14
CA ARG A 23 -7.77 -14.54 12.52
C ARG A 23 -6.81 -13.49 13.08
N TYR A 24 -7.36 -12.54 13.81
CA TYR A 24 -6.56 -11.53 14.48
C TYR A 24 -7.23 -11.04 15.78
N ARG A 25 -6.42 -10.49 16.67
CA ARG A 25 -6.87 -9.81 17.89
C ARG A 25 -6.41 -8.34 17.87
N PRO A 26 -7.09 -7.45 18.58
CA PRO A 26 -6.58 -6.09 18.79
C PRO A 26 -5.18 -6.12 19.41
N TYR A 27 -4.37 -5.12 19.07
CA TYR A 27 -3.09 -4.96 19.77
C TYR A 27 -3.31 -4.43 21.19
N LEU A 28 -2.41 -4.82 22.07
CA LEU A 28 -2.43 -4.46 23.48
C LEU A 28 -1.36 -3.38 23.75
N VAL A 29 -1.31 -2.90 25.00
CA VAL A 29 -0.31 -1.90 25.44
C VAL A 29 1.13 -2.33 25.12
N ARG A 30 1.43 -3.62 25.13
CA ARG A 30 2.76 -4.11 24.79
C ARG A 30 3.11 -3.89 23.31
N GLU A 31 2.16 -4.05 22.41
CA GLU A 31 2.35 -3.76 20.97
C GLU A 31 2.32 -2.24 20.71
N GLU A 32 1.50 -1.48 21.42
CA GLU A 32 1.52 -0.01 21.34
C GLU A 32 2.88 0.58 21.71
N LYS A 33 3.54 0.03 22.72
CA LYS A 33 4.92 0.44 23.08
C LYS A 33 5.91 0.23 21.93
N ILE A 34 5.74 -0.83 21.13
CA ILE A 34 6.58 -1.06 19.94
C ILE A 34 6.42 0.10 18.95
N PHE A 35 5.16 0.51 18.66
CA PHE A 35 4.91 1.66 17.79
C PHE A 35 5.48 2.98 18.34
N LEU A 36 5.30 3.23 19.62
CA LEU A 36 5.82 4.45 20.25
C LEU A 36 7.34 4.53 20.16
N THR A 37 8.04 3.42 20.45
CA THR A 37 9.50 3.35 20.34
C THR A 37 9.97 3.59 18.89
N ALA A 38 9.30 2.99 17.92
CA ALA A 38 9.63 3.18 16.51
C ALA A 38 9.36 4.63 16.05
N LYS A 39 8.29 5.25 16.54
CA LYS A 39 7.98 6.65 16.24
C LYS A 39 9.02 7.61 16.84
N GLU A 40 9.53 7.32 18.03
CA GLU A 40 10.59 8.11 18.68
C GLU A 40 11.92 8.05 17.93
N SER A 41 12.24 6.92 17.27
CA SER A 41 13.46 6.81 16.45
C SER A 41 13.38 7.68 15.19
N GLY A 42 12.18 7.88 14.65
CA GLY A 42 11.95 8.63 13.41
C GLY A 42 12.50 7.94 12.15
N ASP A 43 13.03 6.71 12.27
CA ASP A 43 13.52 5.95 11.12
C ASP A 43 12.33 5.18 10.46
N PRO A 44 12.04 5.42 9.17
CA PRO A 44 11.00 4.70 8.46
C PRO A 44 11.12 3.18 8.51
N LYS A 45 12.35 2.65 8.60
CA LYS A 45 12.60 1.20 8.71
C LYS A 45 12.15 0.64 10.06
N ASP A 46 12.34 1.40 11.14
CA ASP A 46 11.90 1.00 12.48
C ASP A 46 10.38 1.00 12.55
N ILE A 47 9.73 2.01 11.95
CA ILE A 47 8.26 2.10 11.87
C ILE A 47 7.68 0.87 11.15
N GLU A 48 8.23 0.51 9.99
CA GLU A 48 7.77 -0.66 9.25
C GLU A 48 8.04 -1.96 9.99
N SER A 49 9.24 -2.13 10.52
CA SER A 49 9.59 -3.31 11.31
C SER A 49 8.63 -3.49 12.49
N SER A 50 8.22 -2.38 13.11
CA SER A 50 7.23 -2.37 14.20
C SER A 50 5.85 -2.81 13.72
N ILE A 51 5.40 -2.35 12.55
CA ILE A 51 4.12 -2.76 11.95
C ILE A 51 4.13 -4.27 11.70
N ARG A 52 5.17 -4.81 11.04
CA ARG A 52 5.30 -6.24 10.78
C ARG A 52 5.27 -7.06 12.08
N GLN A 53 6.04 -6.65 13.08
CA GLN A 53 6.09 -7.34 14.36
C GLN A 53 4.72 -7.37 15.04
N VAL A 54 4.02 -6.23 15.05
CA VAL A 54 2.68 -6.15 15.65
C VAL A 54 1.67 -6.99 14.89
N LEU A 55 1.68 -6.93 13.56
CA LEU A 55 0.80 -7.77 12.73
C LEU A 55 1.04 -9.25 13.01
N LYS A 56 2.30 -9.70 13.03
CA LYS A 56 2.66 -11.09 13.35
C LYS A 56 2.17 -11.52 14.73
N ASN A 57 2.33 -10.67 15.74
CA ASN A 57 1.85 -10.94 17.09
C ASN A 57 0.32 -11.02 17.17
N CYS A 58 -0.36 -10.13 16.45
CA CYS A 58 -1.82 -10.01 16.49
C CYS A 58 -2.54 -11.05 15.63
N THR A 59 -1.87 -11.63 14.62
CA THR A 59 -2.37 -12.75 13.81
C THR A 59 -1.90 -14.11 14.34
N PHE A 60 -1.42 -14.17 15.58
CA PHE A 60 -0.94 -15.39 16.25
C PHE A 60 0.22 -16.10 15.53
N GLY A 61 0.85 -15.47 14.55
CA GLY A 61 1.87 -16.07 13.69
C GLY A 61 1.33 -17.11 12.70
N GLU A 62 0.02 -17.12 12.46
CA GLU A 62 -0.64 -18.09 11.56
C GLU A 62 -0.42 -17.78 10.09
N ILE A 63 -0.02 -16.55 9.76
CA ILE A 63 0.29 -16.13 8.38
C ILE A 63 1.70 -15.53 8.29
N ASP A 64 2.30 -15.67 7.13
CA ASP A 64 3.57 -15.02 6.83
C ASP A 64 3.32 -13.58 6.38
N ILE A 65 3.52 -12.63 7.30
CA ILE A 65 3.35 -11.20 7.06
C ILE A 65 4.31 -10.68 5.98
N ASP A 66 5.51 -11.25 5.89
CA ASP A 66 6.55 -10.81 4.95
C ASP A 66 6.24 -11.24 3.50
N ALA A 67 5.41 -12.27 3.33
CA ALA A 67 4.93 -12.73 2.04
C ALA A 67 3.66 -12.01 1.55
N LEU A 68 3.01 -11.21 2.41
CA LEU A 68 1.80 -10.47 2.01
C LEU A 68 2.12 -9.39 0.97
N PRO A 69 1.24 -9.21 -0.04
CA PRO A 69 1.22 -8.00 -0.86
C PRO A 69 1.05 -6.74 0.00
N SER A 70 1.62 -5.62 -0.46
CA SER A 70 1.56 -4.35 0.26
C SER A 70 0.13 -3.94 0.63
N PHE A 71 -0.82 -4.04 -0.31
CA PHE A 71 -2.21 -3.66 -0.11
C PHE A 71 -2.93 -4.52 0.95
N ASP A 72 -2.63 -5.83 1.03
CA ASP A 72 -3.22 -6.70 2.05
C ASP A 72 -2.62 -6.45 3.44
N MET A 73 -1.32 -6.15 3.51
CA MET A 73 -0.70 -5.76 4.77
C MET A 73 -1.22 -4.41 5.28
N GLU A 74 -1.39 -3.42 4.39
CA GLU A 74 -1.98 -2.13 4.70
C GLU A 74 -3.42 -2.27 5.20
N TYR A 75 -4.23 -3.07 4.48
CA TYR A 75 -5.61 -3.34 4.86
C TYR A 75 -5.72 -4.03 6.22
N LEU A 76 -4.92 -5.08 6.47
CA LEU A 76 -4.87 -5.76 7.75
C LEU A 76 -4.48 -4.80 8.89
N PHE A 77 -3.50 -3.92 8.65
CA PHE A 77 -3.07 -2.94 9.63
C PHE A 77 -4.17 -1.94 9.99
N LEU A 78 -4.88 -1.39 8.99
CA LEU A 78 -5.99 -0.45 9.21
C LEU A 78 -7.14 -1.11 9.97
N GLN A 79 -7.52 -2.33 9.62
CA GLN A 79 -8.55 -3.09 10.32
C GLN A 79 -8.14 -3.42 11.76
N LEU A 80 -6.90 -3.84 11.97
CA LEU A 80 -6.33 -4.08 13.29
C LEU A 80 -6.38 -2.81 14.15
N ARG A 81 -5.96 -1.66 13.59
CA ARG A 81 -5.99 -0.37 14.27
C ARG A 81 -7.42 0.03 14.67
N GLY A 82 -8.38 -0.15 13.76
CA GLY A 82 -9.79 0.16 14.00
C GLY A 82 -10.37 -0.60 15.19
N LYS A 83 -9.96 -1.87 15.39
CA LYS A 83 -10.40 -2.70 16.52
C LYS A 83 -9.60 -2.45 17.81
N SER A 84 -8.42 -1.83 17.72
CA SER A 84 -7.52 -1.66 18.87
C SER A 84 -7.68 -0.32 19.59
N VAL A 85 -7.91 0.76 18.84
CA VAL A 85 -7.93 2.13 19.41
C VAL A 85 -9.27 2.80 19.13
N ASN A 86 -9.51 3.12 17.87
CA ASN A 86 -10.71 3.80 17.40
C ASN A 86 -10.96 3.46 15.94
N ASN A 87 -12.20 3.21 15.61
CA ASN A 87 -12.63 2.91 14.25
C ASN A 87 -12.59 4.13 13.31
N ILE A 88 -12.41 5.35 13.85
CA ILE A 88 -12.38 6.58 13.08
C ILE A 88 -10.98 7.19 13.15
N VAL A 89 -10.41 7.48 11.98
CA VAL A 89 -9.23 8.32 11.82
C VAL A 89 -9.67 9.69 11.32
N THR A 90 -9.04 10.74 11.82
CA THR A 90 -9.27 12.10 11.34
C THR A 90 -8.04 12.58 10.57
N VAL A 91 -8.23 12.83 9.28
CA VAL A 91 -7.21 13.35 8.37
C VAL A 91 -7.49 14.84 8.13
N LYS A 92 -6.44 15.65 8.00
CA LYS A 92 -6.57 17.07 7.68
C LYS A 92 -6.38 17.28 6.19
N TYR A 93 -7.42 17.72 5.50
CA TYR A 93 -7.38 18.04 4.08
C TYR A 93 -7.35 19.56 3.85
N GLN A 94 -6.40 20.01 3.04
CA GLN A 94 -6.26 21.41 2.69
C GLN A 94 -7.05 21.71 1.40
N CYS A 95 -8.03 22.62 1.50
CA CYS A 95 -8.86 23.03 0.36
C CYS A 95 -8.02 23.64 -0.77
N GLN A 96 -8.13 23.03 -1.96
CA GLN A 96 -7.39 23.46 -3.15
C GLN A 96 -8.21 24.39 -4.07
N ASN A 97 -9.45 24.72 -3.69
CA ASN A 97 -10.32 25.58 -4.50
C ASN A 97 -9.69 26.94 -4.72
N LYS A 98 -9.66 27.41 -5.98
CA LYS A 98 -9.23 28.76 -6.33
C LYS A 98 -10.34 29.75 -6.01
N VAL A 99 -10.09 30.64 -5.08
CA VAL A 99 -11.04 31.65 -4.59
C VAL A 99 -10.66 33.08 -5.02
N ARG A 100 -9.44 33.25 -5.57
CA ARG A 100 -8.93 34.55 -6.08
C ARG A 100 -8.31 34.36 -7.45
N THR A 101 -8.47 35.38 -8.30
CA THR A 101 -7.82 35.48 -9.61
C THR A 101 -6.35 35.89 -9.46
N GLU A 102 -5.57 35.83 -10.55
CA GLU A 102 -4.16 36.26 -10.52
C GLU A 102 -3.99 37.72 -10.13
N ASP A 103 -4.91 38.58 -10.57
CA ASP A 103 -4.91 40.02 -10.29
C ASP A 103 -5.30 40.34 -8.84
N GLU A 104 -5.92 39.41 -8.12
CA GLU A 104 -6.37 39.56 -6.73
C GLU A 104 -5.40 38.98 -5.71
N ARG A 105 -4.27 38.45 -6.16
CA ARG A 105 -3.25 37.90 -5.27
C ARG A 105 -2.54 39.01 -4.50
N THR A 106 -2.27 38.73 -3.23
CA THR A 106 -1.68 39.73 -2.32
C THR A 106 -0.16 39.77 -2.39
N ASP A 107 0.48 38.68 -2.80
CA ASP A 107 1.93 38.55 -2.94
C ASP A 107 2.32 37.35 -3.86
N GLU A 108 3.62 37.17 -4.11
CA GLU A 108 4.17 36.11 -4.98
C GLU A 108 3.92 34.70 -4.43
N ASN A 109 3.66 34.54 -3.14
CA ASN A 109 3.40 33.25 -2.48
C ASN A 109 1.89 32.96 -2.40
N ASP A 110 1.03 33.96 -2.69
CA ASP A 110 -0.42 33.78 -2.70
C ASP A 110 -0.83 32.92 -3.91
N THR A 111 -1.16 31.65 -3.67
CA THR A 111 -1.60 30.71 -4.72
C THR A 111 -3.01 31.00 -5.24
N GLY A 112 -3.73 31.95 -4.64
CA GLY A 112 -5.15 32.24 -4.91
C GLY A 112 -6.10 31.14 -4.45
N ARG A 113 -5.60 30.15 -3.71
CA ARG A 113 -6.41 29.03 -3.18
C ARG A 113 -7.00 29.37 -1.83
N CYS A 114 -8.10 28.72 -1.47
CA CYS A 114 -8.74 28.86 -0.17
C CYS A 114 -7.76 28.48 0.96
N GLY A 115 -7.08 27.33 0.82
CA GLY A 115 -6.05 26.87 1.75
C GLY A 115 -6.55 26.47 3.14
N ALA A 116 -7.86 26.50 3.40
CA ALA A 116 -8.43 26.11 4.68
C ALA A 116 -8.20 24.63 4.98
N LEU A 117 -7.75 24.33 6.20
CA LEU A 117 -7.58 22.97 6.70
C LEU A 117 -8.91 22.46 7.27
N ASN A 118 -9.41 21.38 6.74
CA ASN A 118 -10.67 20.75 7.14
C ASN A 118 -10.42 19.35 7.66
N PRO A 119 -10.98 18.97 8.84
CA PRO A 119 -10.91 17.60 9.32
C PRO A 119 -11.88 16.70 8.53
N ILE A 120 -11.40 15.56 8.07
CA ILE A 120 -12.20 14.52 7.44
C ILE A 120 -12.14 13.29 8.32
N SER A 121 -13.30 12.79 8.71
CA SER A 121 -13.42 11.56 9.49
C SER A 121 -13.53 10.36 8.57
N VAL A 122 -12.61 9.41 8.69
CA VAL A 122 -12.55 8.19 7.90
C VAL A 122 -12.87 6.99 8.78
N PRO A 123 -14.01 6.32 8.59
CA PRO A 123 -14.34 5.07 9.26
C PRO A 123 -13.49 3.93 8.69
N LEU A 124 -12.65 3.30 9.52
CA LEU A 124 -11.71 2.27 9.07
C LEU A 124 -12.39 0.97 8.62
N ASP A 125 -13.61 0.71 9.08
CA ASP A 125 -14.42 -0.45 8.65
C ASP A 125 -15.11 -0.25 7.28
N GLU A 126 -15.12 0.97 6.75
CA GLU A 126 -15.62 1.25 5.40
C GLU A 126 -14.51 1.19 4.32
N ILE A 127 -13.26 1.13 4.74
CA ILE A 127 -12.10 0.98 3.86
C ILE A 127 -12.15 -0.38 3.16
N LYS A 128 -11.83 -0.39 1.87
CA LYS A 128 -11.84 -1.59 1.02
C LYS A 128 -10.57 -1.69 0.20
N VAL A 129 -10.21 -2.92 -0.15
CA VAL A 129 -9.24 -3.17 -1.23
C VAL A 129 -10.03 -3.24 -2.54
N VAL A 130 -9.76 -2.30 -3.44
CA VAL A 130 -10.37 -2.26 -4.76
C VAL A 130 -9.43 -2.89 -5.77
N VAL A 131 -9.96 -3.86 -6.52
CA VAL A 131 -9.28 -4.51 -7.64
C VAL A 131 -9.94 -4.01 -8.93
N PRO A 132 -9.23 -3.27 -9.80
CA PRO A 132 -9.79 -2.86 -11.08
C PRO A 132 -10.19 -4.07 -11.95
N ASP A 133 -11.29 -3.96 -12.68
CA ASP A 133 -11.82 -5.07 -13.50
C ASP A 133 -10.83 -5.53 -14.59
N GLU A 134 -10.01 -4.61 -15.10
CA GLU A 134 -8.98 -4.87 -16.12
C GLU A 134 -7.70 -5.47 -15.54
N HIS A 135 -7.59 -5.60 -14.22
CA HIS A 135 -6.36 -6.07 -13.59
C HIS A 135 -6.08 -7.53 -13.90
N THR A 136 -4.86 -7.81 -14.33
CA THR A 136 -4.34 -9.17 -14.51
C THR A 136 -2.86 -9.22 -14.15
N ASN A 137 -2.44 -10.31 -13.55
CA ASN A 137 -1.03 -10.60 -13.27
C ASN A 137 -0.36 -11.44 -14.37
N ILE A 138 -1.10 -11.79 -15.43
CA ILE A 138 -0.59 -12.55 -16.57
C ILE A 138 -0.50 -11.60 -17.75
N ILE A 139 0.72 -11.20 -18.11
CA ILE A 139 1.00 -10.17 -19.12
C ILE A 139 1.61 -10.80 -20.36
N PRO A 140 0.90 -10.85 -21.50
CA PRO A 140 1.48 -11.28 -22.77
C PRO A 140 2.45 -10.23 -23.27
N ILE A 141 3.72 -10.60 -23.42
CA ILE A 141 4.79 -9.73 -23.92
C ILE A 141 4.78 -9.71 -25.45
N ASN A 142 4.66 -10.90 -26.04
CA ASN A 142 4.49 -11.11 -27.48
C ASN A 142 3.73 -12.43 -27.72
N ASP A 143 3.70 -12.90 -28.98
CA ASP A 143 2.98 -14.13 -29.37
C ASP A 143 3.61 -15.41 -28.79
N ASP A 144 4.84 -15.33 -28.30
CA ASP A 144 5.63 -16.49 -27.85
C ASP A 144 5.93 -16.46 -26.36
N ILE A 145 5.83 -15.30 -25.68
CA ILE A 145 6.23 -15.13 -24.27
C ILE A 145 5.15 -14.41 -23.47
N THR A 146 4.80 -14.99 -22.34
CA THR A 146 3.92 -14.41 -21.31
C THR A 146 4.66 -14.36 -19.97
N ILE A 147 4.54 -13.28 -19.24
CA ILE A 147 5.08 -13.16 -17.88
C ILE A 147 3.92 -13.24 -16.88
N GLU A 148 4.07 -14.09 -15.88
CA GLU A 148 3.23 -14.06 -14.68
C GLU A 148 3.94 -13.26 -13.58
N PHE A 149 3.29 -12.23 -13.08
CA PHE A 149 3.78 -11.38 -11.99
C PHE A 149 3.20 -11.80 -10.64
N GLN A 150 3.98 -11.60 -9.60
CA GLN A 150 3.52 -11.59 -8.21
C GLN A 150 3.48 -10.13 -7.71
N TYR A 151 2.59 -9.87 -6.76
CA TYR A 151 2.50 -8.54 -6.18
C TYR A 151 3.74 -8.21 -5.35
N PRO A 152 4.22 -6.97 -5.40
CA PRO A 152 5.33 -6.55 -4.56
C PRO A 152 4.94 -6.61 -3.09
N THR A 153 5.80 -7.20 -2.29
CA THR A 153 5.72 -7.10 -0.83
C THR A 153 6.32 -5.77 -0.37
N ILE A 154 6.00 -5.35 0.85
CA ILE A 154 6.63 -4.14 1.41
C ILE A 154 8.15 -4.27 1.45
N ALA A 155 8.69 -5.47 1.71
CA ALA A 155 10.13 -5.71 1.69
C ALA A 155 10.74 -5.41 0.31
N VAL A 156 10.08 -5.79 -0.77
CA VAL A 156 10.50 -5.46 -2.15
C VAL A 156 10.45 -3.95 -2.37
N MET A 157 9.34 -3.32 -2.00
CA MET A 157 9.16 -1.87 -2.18
C MET A 157 10.23 -1.07 -1.42
N GLN A 158 10.58 -1.44 -0.20
CA GLN A 158 11.59 -0.74 0.59
C GLN A 158 13.02 -0.91 0.09
N GLN A 159 13.40 -2.15 -0.27
CA GLN A 159 14.75 -2.38 -0.81
C GLN A 159 15.00 -1.53 -2.04
N VAL A 160 13.94 -1.26 -2.79
CA VAL A 160 13.99 -0.44 -3.98
C VAL A 160 13.96 1.06 -3.62
N LEU A 161 13.17 1.49 -2.65
CA LEU A 161 13.11 2.88 -2.17
C LEU A 161 14.39 3.34 -1.47
N THR A 162 15.15 2.44 -0.84
CA THR A 162 16.44 2.75 -0.19
C THR A 162 17.62 2.73 -1.17
N GLY A 163 17.45 2.20 -2.39
CA GLY A 163 18.40 2.28 -3.49
C GLY A 163 18.54 3.70 -4.04
N LYS A 164 19.63 3.97 -4.78
CA LYS A 164 19.81 5.26 -5.46
C LYS A 164 18.65 5.53 -6.42
N LYS A 165 18.09 6.74 -6.35
CA LYS A 165 16.92 7.22 -7.11
C LYS A 165 17.20 7.43 -8.61
N ASP A 166 17.83 6.49 -9.28
CA ASP A 166 17.80 6.46 -10.75
C ASP A 166 16.51 5.79 -11.17
N THR A 167 15.57 6.55 -11.70
CA THR A 167 14.19 6.13 -11.95
C THR A 167 14.10 4.87 -12.81
N VAL A 168 15.03 4.71 -13.78
CA VAL A 168 15.07 3.55 -14.69
C VAL A 168 15.58 2.30 -13.96
N ALA A 169 16.72 2.39 -13.27
CA ALA A 169 17.29 1.29 -12.50
C ALA A 169 16.35 0.83 -11.37
N PHE A 170 15.61 1.78 -10.77
CA PHE A 170 14.57 1.49 -9.79
C PHE A 170 13.45 0.65 -10.41
N THR A 171 12.94 1.06 -11.56
CA THR A 171 11.84 0.35 -12.22
C THR A 171 12.26 -1.07 -12.60
N THR A 172 13.41 -1.26 -13.23
CA THR A 172 13.92 -2.60 -13.61
C THR A 172 14.09 -3.51 -12.40
N GLU A 173 14.59 -2.98 -11.27
CA GLU A 173 14.76 -3.78 -10.04
C GLU A 173 13.41 -4.24 -9.44
N VAL A 174 12.40 -3.36 -9.37
CA VAL A 174 11.05 -3.75 -8.92
C VAL A 174 10.45 -4.79 -9.85
N LEU A 175 10.49 -4.52 -11.15
CA LEU A 175 9.92 -5.40 -12.16
C LEU A 175 10.52 -6.82 -12.09
N SER A 176 11.86 -6.92 -12.04
CA SER A 176 12.55 -8.21 -11.99
C SER A 176 12.18 -9.03 -10.74
N ARG A 177 12.01 -8.38 -9.59
CA ARG A 177 11.64 -9.05 -8.31
C ARG A 177 10.17 -9.46 -8.25
N CYS A 178 9.33 -8.85 -9.07
CA CYS A 178 7.92 -9.19 -9.16
C CYS A 178 7.62 -10.25 -10.23
N ILE A 179 8.60 -10.70 -11.01
CA ILE A 179 8.41 -11.86 -11.89
C ILE A 179 8.21 -13.11 -11.02
N LYS A 180 7.13 -13.83 -11.29
CA LYS A 180 6.87 -15.15 -10.70
C LYS A 180 7.34 -16.25 -11.64
N SER A 181 6.91 -16.19 -12.90
CA SER A 181 7.32 -17.12 -13.95
C SER A 181 7.26 -16.47 -15.33
N ILE A 182 8.04 -17.00 -16.25
CA ILE A 182 8.02 -16.69 -17.68
C ILE A 182 7.57 -17.94 -18.41
N VAL A 183 6.53 -17.81 -19.23
CA VAL A 183 5.92 -18.94 -19.93
C VAL A 183 6.10 -18.77 -21.44
N GLU A 184 6.68 -19.75 -22.10
CA GLU A 184 6.80 -19.80 -23.54
C GLU A 184 5.57 -20.44 -24.19
N LYS A 185 5.35 -20.17 -25.46
CA LYS A 185 4.20 -20.65 -26.25
C LYS A 185 4.08 -22.16 -26.30
N ASP A 186 5.19 -22.88 -26.24
CA ASP A 186 5.22 -24.35 -26.21
C ASP A 186 4.85 -24.95 -24.85
N GLY A 187 4.58 -24.09 -23.85
CA GLY A 187 4.25 -24.47 -22.49
C GLY A 187 5.44 -24.61 -21.55
N THR A 188 6.65 -24.30 -22.01
CA THR A 188 7.83 -24.26 -21.13
C THR A 188 7.69 -23.14 -20.11
N VAL A 189 7.89 -23.47 -18.82
CA VAL A 189 7.78 -22.52 -17.71
C VAL A 189 9.14 -22.33 -17.06
N HIS A 190 9.60 -21.09 -17.01
CA HIS A 190 10.80 -20.67 -16.29
C HIS A 190 10.36 -19.99 -14.99
N GLU A 191 10.55 -20.68 -13.87
CA GLU A 191 10.23 -20.12 -12.54
C GLU A 191 11.30 -19.11 -12.13
N ALA A 192 10.90 -17.94 -11.66
CA ALA A 192 11.85 -16.88 -11.25
C ALA A 192 12.77 -17.33 -10.10
N ARG A 193 12.30 -18.24 -9.23
CA ARG A 193 13.12 -18.81 -8.15
C ARG A 193 14.31 -19.65 -8.62
N ASP A 194 14.27 -20.13 -9.86
CA ASP A 194 15.32 -20.96 -10.46
C ASP A 194 16.34 -20.10 -11.24
N SER A 195 16.12 -18.77 -11.30
CA SER A 195 16.97 -17.78 -11.95
C SER A 195 17.64 -16.86 -10.92
N THR A 196 18.79 -16.31 -11.29
CA THR A 196 19.44 -15.29 -10.46
C THR A 196 18.74 -13.92 -10.62
N PRO A 197 18.85 -13.01 -9.64
CA PRO A 197 18.33 -11.64 -9.79
C PRO A 197 18.95 -10.89 -10.99
N GLU A 198 20.20 -11.19 -11.33
CA GLU A 198 20.91 -10.64 -12.47
C GLU A 198 20.27 -11.08 -13.79
N GLU A 199 20.01 -12.37 -13.96
CA GLU A 199 19.35 -12.92 -15.16
C GLU A 199 17.95 -12.34 -15.36
N LEU A 200 17.17 -12.17 -14.28
CA LEU A 200 15.84 -11.55 -14.36
C LEU A 200 15.92 -10.07 -14.76
N ARG A 201 16.94 -9.33 -14.29
CA ARG A 201 17.18 -7.95 -14.70
C ARG A 201 17.59 -7.86 -16.19
N GLU A 202 18.54 -8.71 -16.59
CA GLU A 202 18.96 -8.78 -17.99
C GLU A 202 17.77 -9.11 -18.90
N PHE A 203 16.88 -10.02 -18.49
CA PHE A 203 15.67 -10.31 -19.24
C PHE A 203 14.77 -9.08 -19.39
N ILE A 204 14.51 -8.32 -18.31
CA ILE A 204 13.72 -7.07 -18.37
C ILE A 204 14.39 -6.06 -19.30
N ASP A 205 15.71 -5.96 -19.30
CA ASP A 205 16.47 -5.03 -20.17
C ASP A 205 16.39 -5.40 -21.65
N THR A 206 15.99 -6.63 -22.00
CA THR A 206 15.74 -7.04 -23.40
C THR A 206 14.37 -6.61 -23.91
N LEU A 207 13.46 -6.19 -23.04
CA LEU A 207 12.12 -5.79 -23.44
C LEU A 207 12.11 -4.44 -24.17
N SER A 208 11.31 -4.34 -25.22
CA SER A 208 11.08 -3.07 -25.91
C SER A 208 10.25 -2.11 -25.02
N ILE A 209 10.26 -0.82 -25.33
CA ILE A 209 9.50 0.21 -24.62
C ILE A 209 8.00 -0.16 -24.58
N GLN A 210 7.43 -0.62 -25.70
CA GLN A 210 6.02 -1.03 -25.74
C GLN A 210 5.70 -2.24 -24.85
N GLN A 211 6.66 -3.16 -24.69
CA GLN A 211 6.51 -4.30 -23.79
C GLN A 211 6.59 -3.86 -22.32
N ILE A 212 7.49 -2.93 -22.00
CA ILE A 212 7.56 -2.33 -20.65
C ILE A 212 6.27 -1.57 -20.30
N GLU A 213 5.66 -0.85 -21.24
CA GLU A 213 4.36 -0.19 -21.03
C GLU A 213 3.26 -1.19 -20.65
N ARG A 214 3.24 -2.38 -21.26
CA ARG A 214 2.30 -3.46 -20.88
C ARG A 214 2.57 -3.98 -19.46
N VAL A 215 3.83 -4.16 -19.11
CA VAL A 215 4.22 -4.56 -17.75
C VAL A 215 3.84 -3.48 -16.74
N GLN A 216 4.02 -2.19 -17.07
CA GLN A 216 3.61 -1.08 -16.21
C GLN A 216 2.10 -1.06 -15.97
N ALA A 217 1.28 -1.49 -16.94
CA ALA A 217 -0.17 -1.58 -16.75
C ALA A 217 -0.55 -2.50 -15.58
N PHE A 218 0.18 -3.60 -15.35
CA PHE A 218 -0.01 -4.45 -14.17
C PHE A 218 0.15 -3.64 -12.87
N PHE A 219 1.24 -2.86 -12.75
CA PHE A 219 1.50 -2.09 -11.54
C PHE A 219 0.52 -0.93 -11.35
N ASN A 220 0.09 -0.29 -12.44
CA ASN A 220 -0.88 0.81 -12.39
C ASN A 220 -2.29 0.36 -12.01
N THR A 221 -2.61 -0.91 -12.23
CA THR A 221 -3.92 -1.50 -11.92
C THR A 221 -3.91 -2.43 -10.71
N MET A 222 -2.80 -2.48 -9.96
CA MET A 222 -2.72 -3.32 -8.75
C MET A 222 -3.83 -2.97 -7.76
N PRO A 223 -4.30 -3.96 -6.99
CA PRO A 223 -5.24 -3.71 -5.90
C PRO A 223 -4.70 -2.64 -4.95
N THR A 224 -5.57 -1.74 -4.54
CA THR A 224 -5.21 -0.62 -3.65
C THR A 224 -6.25 -0.47 -2.54
N VAL A 225 -5.78 -0.14 -1.36
CA VAL A 225 -6.65 0.21 -0.23
C VAL A 225 -7.26 1.58 -0.47
N THR A 226 -8.58 1.70 -0.48
CA THR A 226 -9.27 2.95 -0.81
C THR A 226 -10.41 3.27 0.14
N TYR A 227 -10.69 4.56 0.26
CA TYR A 227 -11.90 5.09 0.87
C TYR A 227 -12.40 6.29 0.07
N ASP A 228 -13.62 6.20 -0.45
CA ASP A 228 -14.25 7.26 -1.23
C ASP A 228 -15.19 8.08 -0.35
N THR A 229 -15.08 9.41 -0.43
CA THR A 229 -15.94 10.34 0.32
C THR A 229 -16.17 11.62 -0.48
N THR A 230 -16.93 12.55 0.07
CA THR A 230 -17.11 13.89 -0.48
C THR A 230 -16.51 14.91 0.47
N PHE A 231 -15.56 15.67 0.00
CA PHE A 231 -15.02 16.81 0.71
C PHE A 231 -15.97 18.01 0.62
N ALA A 232 -16.15 18.72 1.74
CA ALA A 232 -16.86 19.99 1.79
C ALA A 232 -16.05 20.99 2.64
N CYS A 233 -15.62 22.09 2.04
CA CYS A 233 -14.84 23.10 2.73
C CYS A 233 -15.72 23.94 3.63
N SER A 234 -15.36 24.05 4.91
CA SER A 234 -16.06 24.85 5.91
C SER A 234 -15.98 26.36 5.66
N GLU A 235 -14.93 26.83 4.94
CA GLU A 235 -14.68 28.26 4.73
C GLU A 235 -15.29 28.76 3.42
N CYS A 236 -15.06 28.08 2.29
CA CYS A 236 -15.52 28.57 0.98
C CYS A 236 -16.71 27.79 0.41
N GLY A 237 -17.20 26.74 1.10
CA GLY A 237 -18.33 25.92 0.67
C GLY A 237 -18.08 25.03 -0.56
N TYR A 238 -16.83 24.98 -1.05
CA TYR A 238 -16.48 24.12 -2.18
C TYR A 238 -16.62 22.64 -1.83
N THR A 239 -17.16 21.87 -2.75
CA THR A 239 -17.34 20.42 -2.60
C THR A 239 -16.71 19.69 -3.77
N GLU A 240 -16.05 18.56 -3.48
CA GLU A 240 -15.47 17.67 -4.49
C GLU A 240 -15.49 16.21 -4.00
N PRO A 241 -15.54 15.23 -4.92
CA PRO A 241 -15.25 13.84 -4.58
C PRO A 241 -13.79 13.72 -4.14
N LEU A 242 -13.56 12.99 -3.07
CA LEU A 242 -12.22 12.75 -2.53
C LEU A 242 -12.03 11.25 -2.34
N ARG A 243 -10.89 10.76 -2.80
CA ARG A 243 -10.45 9.38 -2.61
C ARG A 243 -9.15 9.38 -1.83
N PHE A 244 -9.12 8.59 -0.77
CA PHE A 244 -7.91 8.22 -0.06
C PHE A 244 -7.39 6.90 -0.60
N GLU A 245 -6.09 6.81 -0.87
CA GLU A 245 -5.45 5.62 -1.44
C GLU A 245 -4.15 5.26 -0.71
N GLY A 246 -4.02 3.99 -0.37
CA GLY A 246 -2.85 3.50 0.36
C GLY A 246 -2.79 3.98 1.81
N LEU A 247 -1.88 3.39 2.59
CA LEU A 247 -1.77 3.62 4.02
C LEU A 247 -1.43 5.08 4.37
N GLN A 248 -0.65 5.76 3.54
CA GLN A 248 -0.15 7.11 3.84
C GLN A 248 -1.27 8.13 3.95
N ASP A 249 -2.26 8.08 3.05
CA ASP A 249 -3.37 9.04 3.03
C ASP A 249 -4.23 9.00 4.31
N PHE A 250 -4.14 7.94 5.10
CA PHE A 250 -4.90 7.78 6.34
C PHE A 250 -4.15 8.27 7.60
N PHE A 251 -2.88 8.73 7.46
CA PHE A 251 -2.04 9.11 8.60
C PHE A 251 -1.32 10.46 8.47
N ASP A 252 -1.45 11.16 7.36
CA ASP A 252 -0.85 12.50 7.11
C ASP A 252 -1.70 13.69 7.61
#